data_ccd07e4d01b8cb76d8246d480ae420c6
#
_entry.id   ccd07e4d01b8cb76d8246d480ae420c6
#
_cell.length_a   1.000
_cell.length_b   1.000
_cell.length_c   1.000
_cell.angle_alpha   90.00
_cell.angle_beta   90.00
_cell.angle_gamma   90.00
#
_symmetry.space_group_name_H-M   'P 1'
#
loop_
_entity.id
_entity.type
_entity.pdbx_description
1 polymer ?
#
loop_
_entity_poly.entity_id
_entity_poly.type
_entity_poly.pdbx_seq_one_letter_code
_entity_poly.pdbx_strand_id
1 'polypeptide(L)'
;MRKWIPWVAILAVAVAVMLSLPTTVDPIVTRTVADVPLPPSPPCPPGSDCANTHPCSAETMPSDEFETRWTAVGNNRMMSSPHATDLNGDSVLDIVVGTGAEESHSGSIIAVDGTSGNLLWEVETDGEMFASAQFEDLNGDNVDDIALGGRDQQMFAVNGATGDILWSFDKTSTLREAWYQFYSGQFIDDINDDGVSDWLVANGGDPMKEPDDERDNGYLMILSGADGQPLGVADLPDARETYMSPLLYTPHPDMAVEVLYGTGGETWDGSLWSTSVDAIMQGDLSTSIQIVAPTPNVKKGFMTPPAIADLTLDGIQDIVVSSFDGRLILVDGRNYTHIWAIDMHQVVENGTASGLESWASPTVGYFTSDSVPDVFVNYVIGVFPQYSSSYYALVDGATGDILWNETTEHTIFTSPLSVDLDSNGRDDIVLVRGAEEWRADGSLSYNSASVLETCSMNSISLYNRTNLSIGTPLIADLDMDGDLEMVTTTTTGYLSETEGWTLTRMDLNASTPSRIGWGAYMGSQYNGLFLD
;
A
#
# COMPACT_ATOMS: atom_id res chain seq x y z
N MET A 1 -35.94 -1.92 -15.55
CA MET A 1 -35.75 -0.51 -15.18
C MET A 1 -35.67 -0.49 -13.65
N ARG A 2 -34.53 -0.81 -13.10
CA ARG A 2 -34.20 -0.64 -11.67
C ARG A 2 -33.62 0.75 -11.54
N LYS A 3 -34.17 1.56 -10.64
CA LYS A 3 -33.73 2.92 -10.40
C LYS A 3 -32.43 2.84 -9.61
N TRP A 4 -31.34 3.24 -10.19
CA TRP A 4 -30.12 3.62 -9.50
C TRP A 4 -30.45 4.77 -8.55
N ILE A 5 -30.16 4.60 -7.28
CA ILE A 5 -30.08 5.71 -6.34
C ILE A 5 -28.60 6.07 -6.35
N PRO A 6 -28.22 7.18 -6.97
CA PRO A 6 -26.82 7.58 -6.95
C PRO A 6 -26.41 7.90 -5.51
N TRP A 7 -25.19 7.62 -5.16
CA TRP A 7 -24.54 7.97 -3.88
C TRP A 7 -24.77 9.42 -3.45
N VAL A 8 -25.04 10.31 -4.39
CA VAL A 8 -25.48 11.68 -4.17
C VAL A 8 -26.73 11.77 -3.26
N ALA A 9 -27.59 10.76 -3.21
CA ALA A 9 -28.78 10.79 -2.34
C ALA A 9 -28.46 10.47 -0.87
N ILE A 10 -27.44 9.65 -0.61
CA ILE A 10 -26.96 9.34 0.75
C ILE A 10 -26.19 10.55 1.29
N LEU A 11 -25.37 11.20 0.47
CA LEU A 11 -24.71 12.46 0.82
C LEU A 11 -25.70 13.59 1.13
N ALA A 12 -26.82 13.68 0.38
CA ALA A 12 -27.85 14.70 0.64
C ALA A 12 -28.55 14.53 2.01
N VAL A 13 -28.63 13.31 2.53
CA VAL A 13 -29.16 13.04 3.87
C VAL A 13 -28.12 13.39 4.94
N ALA A 14 -26.82 13.10 4.71
CA ALA A 14 -25.75 13.49 5.62
C ALA A 14 -25.62 15.02 5.73
N VAL A 15 -25.73 15.76 4.63
CA VAL A 15 -25.73 17.22 4.62
C VAL A 15 -26.95 17.81 5.37
N ALA A 16 -28.12 17.18 5.30
CA ALA A 16 -29.31 17.63 6.04
C ALA A 16 -29.19 17.42 7.56
N VAL A 17 -28.40 16.42 7.99
CA VAL A 17 -28.10 16.18 9.42
C VAL A 17 -27.02 17.13 9.92
N MET A 18 -26.02 17.48 9.10
CA MET A 18 -24.97 18.42 9.50
C MET A 18 -25.46 19.86 9.66
N LEU A 19 -26.52 20.27 8.96
CA LEU A 19 -27.11 21.61 9.13
C LEU A 19 -27.93 21.81 10.42
N SER A 20 -28.11 20.76 11.23
CA SER A 20 -28.86 20.81 12.49
C SER A 20 -28.01 20.65 13.76
N LEU A 21 -26.67 20.52 13.63
CA LEU A 21 -25.76 20.46 14.77
C LEU A 21 -25.26 21.86 15.17
N PRO A 22 -25.16 22.18 16.46
CA PRO A 22 -24.68 23.50 16.90
C PRO A 22 -23.20 23.66 16.55
N THR A 23 -22.89 24.77 15.88
CA THR A 23 -21.54 25.18 15.47
C THR A 23 -20.71 25.70 16.64
N THR A 24 -20.37 24.86 17.61
CA THR A 24 -19.30 25.15 18.55
C THR A 24 -18.40 23.92 18.63
N VAL A 25 -17.48 23.83 17.68
CA VAL A 25 -16.31 22.98 17.83
C VAL A 25 -15.29 23.85 18.57
N ASP A 26 -14.96 23.49 19.80
CA ASP A 26 -13.83 24.09 20.51
C ASP A 26 -12.56 23.84 19.68
N PRO A 27 -11.65 24.82 19.57
CA PRO A 27 -10.42 24.64 18.82
C PRO A 27 -9.60 23.50 19.44
N ILE A 28 -9.34 22.47 18.64
CA ILE A 28 -8.43 21.38 19.00
C ILE A 28 -7.08 22.00 19.34
N VAL A 29 -6.67 21.85 20.59
CA VAL A 29 -5.37 22.32 21.07
C VAL A 29 -4.30 21.49 20.38
N THR A 30 -3.70 22.05 19.34
CA THR A 30 -2.45 21.51 18.77
C THR A 30 -1.39 21.56 19.87
N ARG A 31 -1.11 20.43 20.49
CA ARG A 31 0.12 20.26 21.27
C ARG A 31 1.26 20.05 20.26
N THR A 32 1.94 21.12 19.91
CA THR A 32 3.32 21.02 19.43
C THR A 32 4.12 20.39 20.56
N VAL A 33 4.50 19.14 20.39
CA VAL A 33 5.46 18.50 21.30
C VAL A 33 6.80 19.16 21.02
N ALA A 34 7.15 20.12 21.85
CA ALA A 34 8.46 20.74 21.82
C ALA A 34 9.50 19.68 22.18
N ASP A 35 10.53 19.54 21.35
CA ASP A 35 11.85 18.92 21.61
C ASP A 35 11.88 17.89 22.77
N VAL A 36 11.14 16.80 22.65
CA VAL A 36 11.34 15.66 23.53
C VAL A 36 12.32 14.73 22.79
N PRO A 37 13.56 14.60 23.26
CA PRO A 37 14.47 13.59 22.71
C PRO A 37 13.78 12.24 22.77
N LEU A 38 13.91 11.42 21.73
CA LEU A 38 13.46 10.04 21.80
C LEU A 38 13.96 9.41 23.10
N PRO A 39 13.13 8.62 23.79
CA PRO A 39 13.60 7.87 24.95
C PRO A 39 14.80 7.00 24.53
N PRO A 40 15.76 6.74 25.41
CA PRO A 40 16.85 5.83 25.10
C PRO A 40 16.25 4.48 24.65
N SER A 41 16.79 3.92 23.58
CA SER A 41 16.35 2.62 23.06
C SER A 41 16.24 1.61 24.21
N PRO A 42 15.18 0.81 24.25
CA PRO A 42 15.02 -0.22 25.26
C PRO A 42 16.16 -1.24 25.19
N PRO A 43 16.41 -2.00 26.25
CA PRO A 43 17.44 -3.02 26.23
C PRO A 43 17.09 -4.08 25.18
N CYS A 44 18.08 -4.49 24.41
CA CYS A 44 17.98 -5.52 23.40
C CYS A 44 17.25 -6.78 23.86
N PRO A 45 16.60 -7.50 22.93
CA PRO A 45 16.11 -8.84 23.20
C PRO A 45 17.21 -9.74 23.75
N PRO A 46 16.94 -10.65 24.69
CA PRO A 46 17.93 -11.53 25.23
C PRO A 46 18.61 -12.39 24.15
N GLY A 47 19.90 -12.15 23.91
CA GLY A 47 20.69 -12.90 22.94
C GLY A 47 21.03 -12.16 21.65
N SER A 48 20.49 -10.97 21.42
CA SER A 48 20.87 -10.09 20.32
C SER A 48 22.02 -9.16 20.68
N ASP A 49 22.86 -8.82 19.71
CA ASP A 49 23.95 -7.83 19.83
C ASP A 49 23.49 -6.49 19.27
N CYS A 50 22.63 -5.80 19.99
CA CYS A 50 22.15 -4.47 19.59
C CYS A 50 23.21 -3.40 19.89
N ALA A 51 24.33 -3.46 19.22
CA ALA A 51 25.24 -2.32 19.22
C ALA A 51 24.52 -1.10 18.64
N ASN A 52 24.93 0.11 19.04
CA ASN A 52 24.48 1.35 18.39
C ASN A 52 25.03 1.37 16.95
N THR A 53 24.28 0.74 16.03
CA THR A 53 24.69 0.50 14.63
C THR A 53 24.23 1.64 13.73
N HIS A 54 23.21 2.39 14.13
CA HIS A 54 22.62 3.50 13.38
C HIS A 54 22.67 4.83 14.18
N PRO A 55 23.90 5.34 14.53
CA PRO A 55 24.02 6.62 15.22
C PRO A 55 23.68 7.75 14.25
N CYS A 56 22.96 8.77 14.73
CA CYS A 56 22.79 9.99 13.95
C CYS A 56 24.13 10.67 13.68
N SER A 57 24.49 10.85 12.41
CA SER A 57 25.58 11.71 12.02
C SER A 57 25.15 13.19 12.07
N ALA A 58 26.09 14.12 11.88
CA ALA A 58 25.78 15.54 11.86
C ALA A 58 25.32 16.04 10.46
N GLU A 59 25.02 15.13 9.55
CA GLU A 59 24.52 15.49 8.24
C GLU A 59 23.06 15.93 8.33
N THR A 60 22.69 16.88 7.51
CA THR A 60 21.36 17.48 7.53
C THR A 60 20.72 17.30 6.15
N MET A 61 19.41 17.10 6.15
CA MET A 61 18.62 17.07 4.93
C MET A 61 19.05 18.20 3.97
N PRO A 62 19.18 17.88 2.67
CA PRO A 62 19.40 18.93 1.67
C PRO A 62 18.30 19.98 1.82
N SER A 63 18.68 21.21 2.19
CA SER A 63 17.72 22.28 2.31
C SER A 63 17.53 22.91 0.92
N ASP A 64 16.29 23.00 0.52
CA ASP A 64 15.71 24.08 -0.26
C ASP A 64 15.40 23.90 -1.74
N GLU A 65 15.70 22.88 -2.50
CA GLU A 65 15.16 22.83 -3.86
C GLU A 65 14.96 21.39 -4.37
N PHE A 66 13.82 20.78 -4.06
CA PHE A 66 13.33 19.62 -4.78
C PHE A 66 12.92 20.07 -6.19
N GLU A 67 13.61 19.60 -7.20
CA GLU A 67 13.35 20.00 -8.58
C GLU A 67 12.33 19.08 -9.24
N THR A 68 11.21 19.64 -9.71
CA THR A 68 10.30 18.90 -10.58
C THR A 68 10.95 18.75 -11.96
N ARG A 69 11.28 17.51 -12.34
CA ARG A 69 11.85 17.22 -13.67
C ARG A 69 10.77 17.25 -14.73
N TRP A 70 9.67 16.54 -14.49
CA TRP A 70 8.55 16.54 -15.40
C TRP A 70 7.22 16.27 -14.67
N THR A 71 6.13 16.61 -15.34
CA THR A 71 4.77 16.29 -14.92
C THR A 71 3.96 15.83 -16.13
N ALA A 72 3.51 14.59 -16.12
CA ALA A 72 2.54 14.07 -17.06
C ALA A 72 1.13 14.28 -16.52
N VAL A 73 0.16 14.49 -17.40
CA VAL A 73 -1.25 14.72 -17.05
C VAL A 73 -2.16 13.96 -17.98
N GLY A 74 -3.29 13.53 -17.47
CA GLY A 74 -4.30 12.87 -18.30
C GLY A 74 -5.69 13.04 -17.72
N ASN A 75 -6.64 12.48 -18.46
CA ASN A 75 -8.04 12.43 -18.07
C ASN A 75 -8.28 11.20 -17.20
N ASN A 76 -9.46 11.13 -16.55
CA ASN A 76 -9.80 10.08 -15.62
C ASN A 76 -9.10 10.25 -14.25
N ARG A 77 -9.18 9.27 -13.37
CA ARG A 77 -8.56 9.27 -12.03
C ARG A 77 -7.40 8.30 -11.97
N MET A 78 -6.60 8.38 -10.90
CA MET A 78 -5.46 7.52 -10.68
C MET A 78 -5.36 7.19 -9.20
N MET A 79 -5.53 5.92 -8.86
CA MET A 79 -5.41 5.40 -7.49
C MET A 79 -4.26 4.40 -7.35
N SER A 80 -3.78 3.85 -8.45
CA SER A 80 -2.63 2.94 -8.50
C SER A 80 -1.37 3.62 -7.96
N SER A 81 -0.54 2.87 -7.27
CA SER A 81 0.80 3.30 -6.86
C SER A 81 1.78 3.11 -8.02
N PRO A 82 2.67 4.08 -8.30
CA PRO A 82 3.64 3.97 -9.37
C PRO A 82 4.71 2.92 -9.03
N HIS A 83 5.00 2.04 -9.96
CA HIS A 83 6.14 1.15 -9.96
C HIS A 83 6.97 1.39 -11.22
N ALA A 84 8.24 0.98 -11.24
CA ALA A 84 9.16 1.34 -12.32
C ALA A 84 10.06 0.19 -12.75
N THR A 85 10.32 0.14 -14.07
CA THR A 85 11.32 -0.71 -14.73
C THR A 85 11.73 -0.06 -16.06
N ASP A 86 12.89 -0.41 -16.63
CA ASP A 86 13.37 0.11 -17.92
C ASP A 86 12.67 -0.61 -19.08
N LEU A 87 11.69 0.04 -19.72
CA LEU A 87 10.87 -0.52 -20.80
C LEU A 87 11.38 -0.16 -22.19
N ASN A 88 12.22 0.87 -22.31
CA ASN A 88 12.68 1.39 -23.59
C ASN A 88 14.18 1.17 -23.85
N GLY A 89 14.92 0.65 -22.85
CA GLY A 89 16.34 0.28 -22.94
C GLY A 89 17.29 1.49 -22.87
N ASP A 90 16.87 2.59 -22.26
CA ASP A 90 17.69 3.80 -22.09
C ASP A 90 18.43 3.87 -20.76
N SER A 91 18.24 2.86 -19.90
CA SER A 91 18.78 2.73 -18.54
C SER A 91 18.20 3.72 -17.53
N VAL A 92 17.07 4.34 -17.83
CA VAL A 92 16.24 5.09 -16.88
C VAL A 92 14.97 4.30 -16.64
N LEU A 93 14.57 4.14 -15.38
CA LEU A 93 13.37 3.38 -15.07
C LEU A 93 12.12 4.15 -15.50
N ASP A 94 11.29 3.53 -16.34
CA ASP A 94 10.01 4.03 -16.81
C ASP A 94 8.90 3.72 -15.80
N ILE A 95 7.88 4.56 -15.75
CA ILE A 95 6.85 4.49 -14.72
C ILE A 95 5.60 3.82 -15.27
N VAL A 96 5.10 2.79 -14.60
CA VAL A 96 3.84 2.11 -14.93
C VAL A 96 2.81 2.36 -13.84
N VAL A 97 1.61 2.78 -14.24
CA VAL A 97 0.47 3.00 -13.35
C VAL A 97 -0.84 2.64 -14.03
N GLY A 98 -1.82 2.27 -13.23
CA GLY A 98 -3.20 2.12 -13.65
C GLY A 98 -4.01 3.39 -13.44
N THR A 99 -4.99 3.64 -14.30
CA THR A 99 -5.94 4.75 -14.21
C THR A 99 -7.38 4.25 -14.24
N GLY A 100 -8.32 5.12 -13.95
CA GLY A 100 -9.74 4.85 -13.95
C GLY A 100 -10.43 5.43 -12.72
N ALA A 101 -11.74 5.30 -12.66
CA ALA A 101 -12.52 5.65 -11.50
C ALA A 101 -13.51 4.52 -11.19
N GLU A 102 -13.77 4.28 -9.91
CA GLU A 102 -14.59 3.17 -9.42
C GLU A 102 -15.97 3.08 -10.09
N GLU A 103 -16.57 4.22 -10.40
CA GLU A 103 -17.90 4.29 -10.98
C GLU A 103 -17.91 4.43 -12.51
N SER A 104 -16.73 4.52 -13.13
CA SER A 104 -16.60 4.62 -14.58
C SER A 104 -16.20 3.26 -15.16
N HIS A 105 -16.90 2.84 -16.20
CA HIS A 105 -16.50 1.68 -16.99
C HIS A 105 -15.41 2.09 -17.99
N SER A 106 -14.35 2.72 -17.49
CA SER A 106 -13.20 3.15 -18.28
C SER A 106 -11.98 3.35 -17.41
N GLY A 107 -10.85 2.92 -17.90
CA GLY A 107 -9.54 3.09 -17.30
C GLY A 107 -8.46 2.84 -18.31
N SER A 108 -7.22 2.84 -17.87
CA SER A 108 -6.07 2.49 -18.71
C SER A 108 -4.93 1.94 -17.86
N ILE A 109 -4.05 1.19 -18.50
CA ILE A 109 -2.69 0.94 -18.02
C ILE A 109 -1.80 1.85 -18.86
N ILE A 110 -0.97 2.68 -18.22
CA ILE A 110 -0.06 3.59 -18.91
C ILE A 110 1.39 3.34 -18.51
N ALA A 111 2.29 3.45 -19.49
CA ALA A 111 3.71 3.57 -19.26
C ALA A 111 4.21 4.95 -19.69
N VAL A 112 5.02 5.56 -18.85
CA VAL A 112 5.56 6.91 -19.04
C VAL A 112 7.06 6.84 -18.96
N ASP A 113 7.74 7.39 -19.98
CA ASP A 113 9.19 7.50 -20.07
C ASP A 113 9.77 8.25 -18.86
N GLY A 114 10.66 7.58 -18.14
CA GLY A 114 11.23 8.09 -16.89
C GLY A 114 12.08 9.34 -17.07
N THR A 115 12.71 9.50 -18.23
CA THR A 115 13.56 10.65 -18.55
C THR A 115 12.73 11.92 -18.83
N SER A 116 11.66 11.77 -19.63
CA SER A 116 10.95 12.92 -20.22
C SER A 116 9.52 13.12 -19.73
N GLY A 117 8.91 12.13 -19.11
CA GLY A 117 7.49 12.14 -18.74
C GLY A 117 6.53 11.96 -19.93
N ASN A 118 7.04 11.61 -21.10
CA ASN A 118 6.20 11.34 -22.26
C ASN A 118 5.56 9.95 -22.15
N LEU A 119 4.33 9.85 -22.65
CA LEU A 119 3.66 8.55 -22.75
C LEU A 119 4.44 7.63 -23.71
N LEU A 120 4.84 6.45 -23.23
CA LEU A 120 5.40 5.40 -24.06
C LEU A 120 4.27 4.64 -24.77
N TRP A 121 3.31 4.18 -24.00
CA TRP A 121 2.11 3.50 -24.50
C TRP A 121 0.96 3.58 -23.48
N GLU A 122 -0.26 3.32 -23.96
CA GLU A 122 -1.48 3.25 -23.17
C GLU A 122 -2.34 2.09 -23.66
N VAL A 123 -2.82 1.28 -22.72
CA VAL A 123 -3.79 0.21 -22.95
C VAL A 123 -5.11 0.63 -22.32
N GLU A 124 -6.12 0.93 -23.16
CA GLU A 124 -7.48 1.24 -22.69
C GLU A 124 -8.14 0.01 -22.06
N THR A 125 -8.88 0.20 -20.98
CA THR A 125 -9.56 -0.85 -20.23
C THR A 125 -11.02 -0.51 -19.96
N ASP A 126 -11.85 -1.54 -19.70
CA ASP A 126 -13.29 -1.37 -19.45
C ASP A 126 -13.61 -0.93 -18.00
N GLY A 127 -12.61 -0.76 -17.12
CA GLY A 127 -12.77 -0.36 -15.72
C GLY A 127 -11.48 0.16 -15.14
N GLU A 128 -11.53 0.64 -13.90
CA GLU A 128 -10.39 1.16 -13.17
C GLU A 128 -9.32 0.09 -12.95
N MET A 129 -8.08 0.44 -13.27
CA MET A 129 -6.89 -0.35 -12.98
C MET A 129 -6.21 0.22 -11.72
N PHE A 130 -6.64 -0.25 -10.54
CA PHE A 130 -6.19 0.32 -9.26
C PHE A 130 -5.00 -0.42 -8.64
N ALA A 131 -4.75 -1.67 -9.05
CA ALA A 131 -3.62 -2.44 -8.56
C ALA A 131 -2.29 -1.80 -8.99
N SER A 132 -1.21 -2.14 -8.32
CA SER A 132 0.15 -1.72 -8.70
C SER A 132 0.79 -2.77 -9.59
N ALA A 133 1.55 -2.33 -10.59
CA ALA A 133 2.18 -3.18 -11.58
C ALA A 133 3.26 -4.08 -10.96
N GLN A 134 3.42 -5.27 -11.53
CA GLN A 134 4.54 -6.17 -11.29
C GLN A 134 5.22 -6.49 -12.62
N PHE A 135 6.48 -6.84 -12.59
CA PHE A 135 7.35 -6.91 -13.74
C PHE A 135 8.05 -8.26 -13.86
N GLU A 136 8.02 -8.86 -15.06
CA GLU A 136 8.72 -10.09 -15.42
C GLU A 136 8.77 -10.20 -16.95
N ASP A 137 9.88 -10.69 -17.54
CA ASP A 137 9.95 -10.96 -18.98
C ASP A 137 9.17 -12.25 -19.32
N LEU A 138 7.90 -12.11 -19.69
CA LEU A 138 6.99 -13.22 -19.99
C LEU A 138 7.13 -13.74 -21.43
N ASN A 139 7.68 -12.93 -22.33
CA ASN A 139 7.72 -13.23 -23.75
C ASN A 139 9.14 -13.54 -24.27
N GLY A 140 10.17 -13.34 -23.46
CA GLY A 140 11.57 -13.66 -23.77
C GLY A 140 12.26 -12.61 -24.65
N ASP A 141 11.79 -11.36 -24.64
CA ASP A 141 12.40 -10.28 -25.43
C ASP A 141 13.46 -9.47 -24.66
N ASN A 142 13.70 -9.80 -23.41
CA ASN A 142 14.58 -9.16 -22.42
C ASN A 142 14.15 -7.74 -22.02
N VAL A 143 12.90 -7.42 -22.15
CA VAL A 143 12.23 -6.28 -21.53
C VAL A 143 11.17 -6.82 -20.60
N ASP A 144 11.08 -6.29 -19.40
CA ASP A 144 10.05 -6.70 -18.47
C ASP A 144 8.66 -6.43 -19.05
N ASP A 145 7.76 -7.40 -18.93
CA ASP A 145 6.33 -7.27 -19.20
C ASP A 145 5.58 -6.91 -17.91
N ILE A 146 4.37 -6.44 -18.04
CA ILE A 146 3.57 -5.91 -16.92
C ILE A 146 2.40 -6.83 -16.62
N ALA A 147 2.23 -7.23 -15.35
CA ALA A 147 1.00 -7.82 -14.85
C ALA A 147 0.28 -6.83 -13.92
N LEU A 148 -1.00 -6.52 -14.19
CA LEU A 148 -1.77 -5.54 -13.45
C LEU A 148 -3.27 -5.88 -13.43
N GLY A 149 -3.85 -5.85 -12.22
CA GLY A 149 -5.26 -6.12 -11.96
C GLY A 149 -6.09 -4.86 -11.74
N GLY A 150 -7.40 -5.03 -11.75
CA GLY A 150 -8.33 -3.90 -11.58
C GLY A 150 -9.76 -4.34 -11.30
N ARG A 151 -10.67 -3.38 -11.47
CA ARG A 151 -12.12 -3.57 -11.34
C ARG A 151 -12.71 -4.24 -12.57
N ASP A 152 -13.99 -4.54 -12.53
CA ASP A 152 -14.75 -5.15 -13.62
C ASP A 152 -14.16 -6.48 -14.12
N GLN A 153 -13.56 -7.25 -13.19
CA GLN A 153 -12.98 -8.56 -13.44
C GLN A 153 -11.80 -8.52 -14.43
N GLN A 154 -11.04 -7.44 -14.42
CA GLN A 154 -9.95 -7.22 -15.35
C GLN A 154 -8.60 -7.54 -14.73
N MET A 155 -7.83 -8.35 -15.44
CA MET A 155 -6.43 -8.64 -15.19
C MET A 155 -5.74 -8.78 -16.55
N PHE A 156 -4.61 -8.13 -16.72
CA PHE A 156 -3.86 -8.11 -17.97
C PHE A 156 -2.39 -8.47 -17.73
N ALA A 157 -1.79 -9.14 -18.73
CA ALA A 157 -0.38 -9.03 -18.98
C ALA A 157 -0.17 -8.24 -20.29
N VAL A 158 0.78 -7.31 -20.25
CA VAL A 158 1.05 -6.35 -21.33
C VAL A 158 2.53 -6.38 -21.63
N ASN A 159 2.88 -6.48 -22.94
CA ASN A 159 4.27 -6.37 -23.38
C ASN A 159 4.83 -4.99 -23.03
N GLY A 160 5.89 -4.97 -22.20
CA GLY A 160 6.46 -3.75 -21.68
C GLY A 160 7.05 -2.83 -22.73
N ALA A 161 7.69 -3.41 -23.73
CA ALA A 161 8.32 -2.64 -24.82
C ALA A 161 7.30 -1.96 -25.75
N THR A 162 6.09 -2.54 -25.93
CA THR A 162 5.16 -2.10 -26.98
C THR A 162 3.78 -1.67 -26.51
N GLY A 163 3.34 -2.10 -25.32
CA GLY A 163 1.97 -1.93 -24.83
C GLY A 163 0.96 -2.92 -25.46
N ASP A 164 1.43 -3.90 -26.22
CA ASP A 164 0.54 -4.93 -26.75
C ASP A 164 0.06 -5.86 -25.63
N ILE A 165 -1.24 -6.18 -25.61
CA ILE A 165 -1.78 -7.14 -24.64
C ILE A 165 -1.25 -8.53 -24.97
N LEU A 166 -0.47 -9.14 -24.05
CA LEU A 166 -0.05 -10.52 -24.16
C LEU A 166 -1.22 -11.45 -23.87
N TRP A 167 -1.92 -11.21 -22.78
CA TRP A 167 -3.18 -11.87 -22.44
C TRP A 167 -4.05 -11.00 -21.53
N SER A 168 -5.32 -11.35 -21.46
CA SER A 168 -6.25 -10.82 -20.46
C SER A 168 -7.07 -11.95 -19.85
N PHE A 169 -7.43 -11.82 -18.58
CA PHE A 169 -8.23 -12.83 -17.89
C PHE A 169 -9.58 -13.05 -18.59
N ASP A 170 -9.91 -14.32 -18.84
CA ASP A 170 -11.21 -14.71 -19.42
C ASP A 170 -12.31 -14.65 -18.37
N LYS A 171 -12.97 -13.51 -18.24
CA LYS A 171 -14.10 -13.30 -17.33
C LYS A 171 -15.34 -14.15 -17.65
N THR A 172 -15.34 -14.87 -18.78
CA THR A 172 -16.40 -15.83 -19.13
C THR A 172 -16.11 -17.25 -18.61
N SER A 173 -14.97 -17.45 -17.95
CA SER A 173 -14.62 -18.72 -17.34
C SER A 173 -15.68 -19.18 -16.34
N THR A 174 -16.11 -20.43 -16.46
CA THR A 174 -17.15 -21.03 -15.62
C THR A 174 -16.61 -21.83 -14.45
N LEU A 175 -15.34 -21.66 -14.09
CA LEU A 175 -14.72 -22.31 -12.93
C LEU A 175 -15.35 -21.87 -11.61
N ARG A 176 -15.92 -20.65 -11.58
CA ARG A 176 -16.69 -20.10 -10.47
C ARG A 176 -17.98 -19.44 -11.01
N GLU A 177 -18.95 -19.23 -10.12
CA GLU A 177 -20.23 -18.60 -10.47
C GLU A 177 -20.07 -17.12 -10.81
N ALA A 178 -19.09 -16.43 -10.19
CA ALA A 178 -18.76 -15.05 -10.43
C ALA A 178 -17.27 -14.81 -10.24
N TRP A 179 -16.78 -13.73 -10.86
CA TRP A 179 -15.45 -13.18 -10.67
C TRP A 179 -15.59 -11.74 -10.18
N TYR A 180 -14.58 -11.28 -9.43
CA TYR A 180 -14.59 -10.00 -8.77
C TYR A 180 -13.36 -9.18 -9.18
N GLN A 181 -12.94 -8.26 -8.32
CA GLN A 181 -11.78 -7.41 -8.56
C GLN A 181 -10.48 -8.17 -8.36
N PHE A 182 -9.46 -7.80 -9.14
CA PHE A 182 -8.11 -8.34 -9.02
C PHE A 182 -7.20 -7.33 -8.33
N TYR A 183 -6.54 -7.75 -7.26
CA TYR A 183 -5.59 -6.94 -6.49
C TYR A 183 -4.17 -7.11 -7.04
N SER A 184 -3.19 -6.36 -6.48
CA SER A 184 -1.79 -6.55 -6.86
C SER A 184 -1.37 -7.96 -6.53
N GLY A 185 -0.83 -8.67 -7.51
CA GLY A 185 -0.35 -10.03 -7.36
C GLY A 185 1.17 -10.08 -7.28
N GLN A 186 1.74 -11.28 -7.41
CA GLN A 186 3.17 -11.50 -7.48
C GLN A 186 3.47 -12.63 -8.48
N PHE A 187 4.59 -12.51 -9.20
CA PHE A 187 5.10 -13.63 -9.99
C PHE A 187 5.63 -14.71 -9.06
N ILE A 188 5.41 -15.96 -9.44
CA ILE A 188 5.89 -17.17 -8.78
C ILE A 188 6.66 -18.02 -9.79
N ASP A 189 7.40 -19.01 -9.31
CA ASP A 189 8.07 -19.96 -10.18
C ASP A 189 7.08 -20.58 -11.19
N ASP A 190 7.61 -21.00 -12.35
CA ASP A 190 6.87 -21.76 -13.37
C ASP A 190 6.34 -23.08 -12.77
N ILE A 191 5.04 -23.11 -12.45
CA ILE A 191 4.38 -24.25 -11.79
C ILE A 191 3.92 -25.29 -12.81
N ASN A 192 3.66 -24.86 -14.04
CA ASN A 192 3.11 -25.73 -15.09
C ASN A 192 4.18 -26.25 -16.07
N ASP A 193 5.48 -25.91 -15.86
CA ASP A 193 6.63 -26.29 -16.69
C ASP A 193 6.52 -25.80 -18.16
N ASP A 194 5.90 -24.64 -18.40
CA ASP A 194 5.79 -24.05 -19.74
C ASP A 194 6.93 -23.08 -20.10
N GLY A 195 7.78 -22.77 -19.14
CA GLY A 195 8.96 -21.92 -19.29
C GLY A 195 8.72 -20.45 -18.99
N VAL A 196 7.55 -20.10 -18.48
CA VAL A 196 7.16 -18.73 -18.09
C VAL A 196 6.75 -18.72 -16.61
N SER A 197 7.21 -17.75 -15.84
CA SER A 197 6.77 -17.55 -14.44
C SER A 197 5.26 -17.38 -14.37
N ASP A 198 4.63 -18.00 -13.37
CA ASP A 198 3.17 -17.92 -13.18
C ASP A 198 2.78 -16.76 -12.25
N TRP A 199 1.50 -16.48 -12.13
CA TRP A 199 0.97 -15.31 -11.46
C TRP A 199 0.05 -15.67 -10.29
N LEU A 200 0.45 -15.32 -9.06
CA LEU A 200 -0.36 -15.39 -7.85
C LEU A 200 -1.18 -14.12 -7.69
N VAL A 201 -2.50 -14.23 -7.49
CA VAL A 201 -3.37 -13.07 -7.29
C VAL A 201 -4.58 -13.40 -6.39
N ALA A 202 -5.11 -12.38 -5.71
CA ALA A 202 -6.39 -12.44 -5.01
C ALA A 202 -7.51 -11.85 -5.88
N ASN A 203 -8.68 -12.46 -5.81
CA ASN A 203 -9.89 -12.02 -6.48
C ASN A 203 -11.04 -11.92 -5.48
N GLY A 204 -11.61 -10.74 -5.29
CA GLY A 204 -12.65 -10.51 -4.29
C GLY A 204 -13.26 -9.12 -4.34
N GLY A 205 -14.11 -8.79 -3.37
CA GLY A 205 -14.78 -7.50 -3.29
C GLY A 205 -15.86 -7.31 -4.34
N ASP A 206 -17.06 -7.82 -4.11
CA ASP A 206 -18.19 -7.68 -5.05
C ASP A 206 -18.72 -6.23 -5.07
N PRO A 207 -18.47 -5.45 -6.16
CA PRO A 207 -18.91 -4.06 -6.27
C PRO A 207 -20.43 -3.92 -6.42
N MET A 208 -21.15 -5.01 -6.67
CA MET A 208 -22.61 -5.01 -6.87
C MET A 208 -23.40 -5.11 -5.56
N LYS A 209 -22.71 -5.32 -4.44
CA LYS A 209 -23.30 -5.42 -3.10
C LYS A 209 -23.25 -4.09 -2.36
N GLU A 210 -24.29 -3.81 -1.59
CA GLU A 210 -24.26 -2.67 -0.67
C GLU A 210 -23.26 -2.95 0.48
N PRO A 211 -22.70 -1.93 1.13
CA PRO A 211 -21.65 -2.10 2.14
C PRO A 211 -21.98 -3.09 3.26
N ASP A 212 -23.24 -3.16 3.70
CA ASP A 212 -23.70 -4.04 4.79
C ASP A 212 -24.28 -5.37 4.29
N ASP A 213 -24.38 -5.59 2.98
CA ASP A 213 -24.87 -6.85 2.42
C ASP A 213 -23.81 -7.95 2.59
N GLU A 214 -24.26 -9.19 2.75
CA GLU A 214 -23.36 -10.35 2.77
C GLU A 214 -22.61 -10.44 1.44
N ARG A 215 -21.28 -10.50 1.52
CA ARG A 215 -20.38 -10.59 0.36
C ARG A 215 -20.18 -12.04 -0.02
N ASP A 216 -19.99 -12.26 -1.32
CA ASP A 216 -19.62 -13.57 -1.81
C ASP A 216 -18.15 -13.89 -1.44
N ASN A 217 -17.81 -15.16 -1.42
CA ASN A 217 -16.48 -15.63 -1.07
C ASN A 217 -15.45 -15.13 -2.09
N GLY A 218 -14.30 -14.65 -1.61
CA GLY A 218 -13.16 -14.34 -2.43
C GLY A 218 -12.33 -15.58 -2.77
N TYR A 219 -11.34 -15.41 -3.63
CA TYR A 219 -10.47 -16.47 -4.14
C TYR A 219 -9.00 -16.10 -4.04
N LEU A 220 -8.15 -17.11 -3.82
CA LEU A 220 -6.76 -17.07 -4.23
C LEU A 220 -6.63 -17.83 -5.55
N MET A 221 -5.85 -17.28 -6.48
CA MET A 221 -5.69 -17.82 -7.82
C MET A 221 -4.22 -17.88 -8.22
N ILE A 222 -3.88 -18.91 -8.99
CA ILE A 222 -2.66 -18.96 -9.77
C ILE A 222 -3.06 -19.01 -11.23
N LEU A 223 -2.57 -18.04 -12.01
CA LEU A 223 -2.78 -17.94 -13.44
C LEU A 223 -1.47 -18.26 -14.16
N SER A 224 -1.56 -18.95 -15.30
CA SER A 224 -0.39 -19.11 -16.17
C SER A 224 0.11 -17.76 -16.66
N GLY A 225 1.40 -17.48 -16.46
CA GLY A 225 2.02 -16.27 -16.99
C GLY A 225 2.06 -16.22 -18.51
N ALA A 226 2.04 -17.38 -19.16
CA ALA A 226 2.08 -17.48 -20.62
C ALA A 226 0.77 -17.06 -21.30
N ASP A 227 -0.40 -17.37 -20.70
CA ASP A 227 -1.71 -17.16 -21.37
C ASP A 227 -2.85 -16.70 -20.45
N GLY A 228 -2.59 -16.47 -19.16
CA GLY A 228 -3.57 -15.98 -18.19
C GLY A 228 -4.64 -17.00 -17.77
N GLN A 229 -4.50 -18.27 -18.19
CA GLN A 229 -5.47 -19.31 -17.80
C GLN A 229 -5.30 -19.70 -16.33
N PRO A 230 -6.39 -19.91 -15.59
CA PRO A 230 -6.31 -20.37 -14.21
C PRO A 230 -5.68 -21.77 -14.10
N LEU A 231 -4.56 -21.87 -13.41
CA LEU A 231 -3.91 -23.12 -13.04
C LEU A 231 -4.49 -23.66 -11.71
N GLY A 232 -4.76 -22.76 -10.77
CA GLY A 232 -5.39 -23.06 -9.48
C GLY A 232 -6.35 -21.97 -9.06
N VAL A 233 -7.49 -22.34 -8.49
CA VAL A 233 -8.48 -21.42 -7.91
C VAL A 233 -9.01 -22.02 -6.62
N ALA A 234 -8.79 -21.35 -5.51
CA ALA A 234 -9.18 -21.81 -4.19
C ALA A 234 -10.11 -20.81 -3.49
N ASP A 235 -11.22 -21.30 -2.96
CA ASP A 235 -12.15 -20.52 -2.15
C ASP A 235 -11.52 -20.20 -0.78
N LEU A 236 -11.69 -18.96 -0.28
CA LEU A 236 -11.16 -18.57 1.01
C LEU A 236 -11.82 -19.37 2.16
N PRO A 237 -11.05 -19.76 3.20
CA PRO A 237 -11.48 -20.80 4.16
C PRO A 237 -12.58 -20.35 5.12
N ASP A 238 -12.76 -19.05 5.32
CA ASP A 238 -13.76 -18.45 6.21
C ASP A 238 -15.00 -17.92 5.49
N ALA A 239 -15.12 -18.17 4.19
CA ALA A 239 -16.19 -17.68 3.34
C ALA A 239 -16.36 -16.15 3.40
N ARG A 240 -15.25 -15.45 3.43
CA ARG A 240 -15.17 -13.98 3.37
C ARG A 240 -14.65 -13.51 2.02
N GLU A 241 -14.94 -12.26 1.71
CA GLU A 241 -14.28 -11.54 0.62
C GLU A 241 -12.81 -11.26 0.93
N THR A 242 -12.04 -10.77 -0.03
CA THR A 242 -10.69 -10.27 0.15
C THR A 242 -10.47 -8.98 -0.59
N TYR A 243 -9.62 -8.12 -0.03
CA TYR A 243 -9.15 -6.85 -0.59
C TYR A 243 -7.62 -6.74 -0.53
N MET A 244 -6.98 -7.71 0.12
CA MET A 244 -5.54 -7.68 0.33
C MET A 244 -4.80 -8.27 -0.87
N SER A 245 -3.76 -7.57 -1.33
CA SER A 245 -2.74 -8.12 -2.22
C SER A 245 -2.02 -9.28 -1.52
N PRO A 246 -2.05 -10.51 -2.07
CA PRO A 246 -1.36 -11.65 -1.45
C PRO A 246 0.14 -11.49 -1.57
N LEU A 247 0.88 -11.99 -0.58
CA LEU A 247 2.34 -11.95 -0.55
C LEU A 247 2.94 -13.36 -0.56
N LEU A 248 3.98 -13.56 -1.35
CA LEU A 248 4.90 -14.68 -1.19
C LEU A 248 5.73 -14.46 0.07
N TYR A 249 5.81 -15.46 0.90
CA TYR A 249 6.48 -15.40 2.17
C TYR A 249 7.41 -16.58 2.37
N THR A 250 8.69 -16.31 2.50
CA THR A 250 9.71 -17.31 2.81
C THR A 250 10.32 -16.94 4.14
N PRO A 251 9.90 -17.57 5.25
CA PRO A 251 10.42 -17.22 6.59
C PRO A 251 11.93 -17.33 6.70
N HIS A 252 12.51 -18.33 6.05
CA HIS A 252 13.95 -18.57 5.95
C HIS A 252 14.26 -19.31 4.63
N PRO A 253 15.42 -19.09 4.00
CA PRO A 253 15.77 -19.75 2.71
C PRO A 253 15.64 -21.28 2.69
N ASP A 254 15.76 -21.94 3.84
CA ASP A 254 15.61 -23.40 3.99
C ASP A 254 14.16 -23.85 4.26
N MET A 255 13.21 -22.91 4.35
CA MET A 255 11.79 -23.18 4.58
C MET A 255 10.99 -23.09 3.29
N ALA A 256 9.81 -23.72 3.29
CA ALA A 256 8.93 -23.65 2.12
C ALA A 256 8.37 -22.23 1.93
N VAL A 257 8.16 -21.86 0.67
CA VAL A 257 7.41 -20.64 0.32
C VAL A 257 5.95 -20.82 0.70
N GLU A 258 5.42 -19.83 1.37
CA GLU A 258 4.01 -19.72 1.76
C GLU A 258 3.36 -18.49 1.11
N VAL A 259 2.05 -18.42 1.16
CA VAL A 259 1.26 -17.29 0.69
C VAL A 259 0.54 -16.67 1.87
N LEU A 260 0.83 -15.41 2.17
CA LEU A 260 0.09 -14.61 3.15
C LEU A 260 -1.06 -13.91 2.44
N TYR A 261 -2.25 -13.95 3.05
CA TYR A 261 -3.44 -13.29 2.53
C TYR A 261 -4.40 -12.87 3.64
N GLY A 262 -5.11 -11.79 3.40
CA GLY A 262 -6.14 -11.26 4.30
C GLY A 262 -7.54 -11.62 3.82
N THR A 263 -8.48 -11.72 4.74
CA THR A 263 -9.90 -11.89 4.45
C THR A 263 -10.74 -10.82 5.14
N GLY A 264 -12.00 -10.64 4.72
CA GLY A 264 -12.87 -9.57 5.16
C GLY A 264 -12.48 -8.22 4.57
N GLY A 265 -13.06 -7.16 5.06
CA GLY A 265 -12.87 -5.81 4.52
C GLY A 265 -13.31 -4.73 5.50
N GLU A 266 -13.81 -3.62 4.93
CA GLU A 266 -14.25 -2.47 5.74
C GLU A 266 -15.58 -2.70 6.47
N THR A 267 -16.40 -3.67 6.09
CA THR A 267 -17.72 -3.94 6.67
C THR A 267 -17.94 -5.37 7.13
N TRP A 268 -16.98 -6.26 6.88
CA TRP A 268 -17.01 -7.66 7.30
C TRP A 268 -15.72 -8.07 7.97
N ASP A 269 -15.86 -8.91 9.01
CA ASP A 269 -14.74 -9.48 9.74
C ASP A 269 -13.93 -10.43 8.87
N GLY A 270 -12.66 -10.60 9.20
CA GLY A 270 -11.76 -11.51 8.51
C GLY A 270 -10.46 -11.68 9.26
N SER A 271 -9.56 -12.46 8.71
CA SER A 271 -8.33 -12.93 9.33
C SER A 271 -7.13 -12.71 8.44
N LEU A 272 -5.94 -12.73 9.04
CA LEU A 272 -4.70 -12.98 8.30
C LEU A 272 -4.43 -14.49 8.30
N TRP A 273 -4.12 -15.01 7.11
CA TRP A 273 -3.88 -16.42 6.87
C TRP A 273 -2.55 -16.68 6.19
N SER A 274 -2.02 -17.89 6.36
CA SER A 274 -0.96 -18.47 5.53
C SER A 274 -1.42 -19.76 4.89
N THR A 275 -0.98 -20.02 3.67
CA THR A 275 -1.23 -21.26 2.94
C THR A 275 -0.04 -21.63 2.05
N SER A 276 -0.01 -22.82 1.48
CA SER A 276 0.97 -23.20 0.47
C SER A 276 0.46 -22.96 -0.95
N VAL A 277 1.37 -22.75 -1.89
CA VAL A 277 1.07 -22.69 -3.34
C VAL A 277 0.36 -23.97 -3.79
N ASP A 278 0.78 -25.14 -3.29
CA ASP A 278 0.15 -26.42 -3.60
C ASP A 278 -1.34 -26.49 -3.18
N ALA A 279 -1.71 -25.88 -2.05
CA ALA A 279 -3.10 -25.83 -1.59
C ALA A 279 -3.98 -25.01 -2.55
N ILE A 280 -3.45 -23.90 -3.07
CA ILE A 280 -4.14 -23.08 -4.08
C ILE A 280 -4.32 -23.89 -5.37
N MET A 281 -3.26 -24.57 -5.83
CA MET A 281 -3.30 -25.42 -7.02
C MET A 281 -4.31 -26.57 -6.90
N GLN A 282 -4.50 -27.10 -5.68
CA GLN A 282 -5.49 -28.14 -5.41
C GLN A 282 -6.91 -27.59 -5.21
N GLY A 283 -7.07 -26.27 -5.12
CA GLY A 283 -8.35 -25.62 -4.86
C GLY A 283 -8.89 -25.88 -3.44
N ASP A 284 -8.02 -26.17 -2.47
CA ASP A 284 -8.40 -26.53 -1.10
C ASP A 284 -7.54 -25.81 -0.06
N LEU A 285 -8.09 -24.77 0.55
CA LEU A 285 -7.46 -23.99 1.63
C LEU A 285 -7.82 -24.48 3.04
N SER A 286 -8.39 -25.67 3.18
CA SER A 286 -8.77 -26.21 4.50
C SER A 286 -7.58 -26.44 5.44
N THR A 287 -6.35 -26.48 4.89
CA THR A 287 -5.10 -26.61 5.64
C THR A 287 -4.44 -25.27 5.94
N SER A 288 -5.02 -24.15 5.52
CA SER A 288 -4.48 -22.82 5.81
C SER A 288 -4.38 -22.56 7.30
N ILE A 289 -3.34 -21.83 7.70
CA ILE A 289 -3.08 -21.47 9.09
C ILE A 289 -3.65 -20.07 9.33
N GLN A 290 -4.57 -19.94 10.29
CA GLN A 290 -5.04 -18.64 10.75
C GLN A 290 -3.98 -18.01 11.65
N ILE A 291 -3.27 -17.00 11.13
CA ILE A 291 -2.20 -16.29 11.85
C ILE A 291 -2.79 -15.28 12.83
N VAL A 292 -3.72 -14.45 12.36
CA VAL A 292 -4.42 -13.47 13.20
C VAL A 292 -5.92 -13.62 13.02
N ALA A 293 -6.61 -13.90 14.12
CA ALA A 293 -8.06 -14.02 14.14
C ALA A 293 -8.76 -12.65 14.13
N PRO A 294 -10.03 -12.58 13.68
CA PRO A 294 -10.81 -11.34 13.72
C PRO A 294 -11.05 -10.87 15.16
N THR A 295 -11.21 -9.57 15.34
CA THR A 295 -11.64 -9.03 16.62
C THR A 295 -13.10 -9.41 16.89
N PRO A 296 -13.42 -10.04 18.04
CA PRO A 296 -14.78 -10.47 18.32
C PRO A 296 -15.81 -9.33 18.26
N ASN A 297 -16.87 -9.49 17.49
CA ASN A 297 -17.96 -8.54 17.28
C ASN A 297 -17.56 -7.25 16.54
N VAL A 298 -16.40 -7.20 15.91
CA VAL A 298 -15.97 -6.11 15.03
C VAL A 298 -16.04 -6.62 13.59
N LYS A 299 -16.76 -5.90 12.75
CA LYS A 299 -16.91 -6.23 11.32
C LYS A 299 -15.82 -5.51 10.51
N LYS A 300 -14.57 -5.87 10.73
CA LYS A 300 -13.40 -5.34 10.04
C LYS A 300 -12.41 -6.47 9.80
N GLY A 301 -11.82 -6.53 8.61
CA GLY A 301 -10.90 -7.59 8.20
C GLY A 301 -9.45 -7.11 8.05
N PHE A 302 -8.75 -7.71 7.09
CA PHE A 302 -7.38 -7.38 6.71
C PHE A 302 -7.35 -6.97 5.24
N MET A 303 -7.01 -5.71 4.97
CA MET A 303 -7.04 -5.13 3.63
C MET A 303 -5.66 -4.75 3.11
N THR A 304 -4.73 -4.45 4.00
CA THR A 304 -3.38 -4.01 3.63
C THR A 304 -2.39 -5.16 3.75
N PRO A 305 -1.48 -5.32 2.76
CA PRO A 305 -0.42 -6.32 2.87
C PRO A 305 0.49 -6.03 4.06
N PRO A 306 0.97 -7.09 4.74
CA PRO A 306 1.95 -6.95 5.82
C PRO A 306 3.32 -6.52 5.32
N ALA A 307 4.16 -6.04 6.22
CA ALA A 307 5.59 -5.90 6.02
C ALA A 307 6.31 -7.11 6.60
N ILE A 308 7.37 -7.55 5.93
CA ILE A 308 8.16 -8.72 6.27
C ILE A 308 9.59 -8.27 6.61
N ALA A 309 10.05 -8.56 7.83
CA ALA A 309 11.40 -8.25 8.28
C ALA A 309 11.79 -9.12 9.48
N ASP A 310 13.07 -9.34 9.73
CA ASP A 310 13.57 -10.03 10.94
C ASP A 310 13.67 -9.03 12.10
N LEU A 311 12.58 -8.85 12.86
CA LEU A 311 12.54 -7.96 14.02
C LEU A 311 12.99 -8.65 15.32
N THR A 312 13.11 -9.97 15.30
CA THR A 312 13.61 -10.75 16.43
C THR A 312 15.11 -11.00 16.36
N LEU A 313 15.74 -10.70 15.24
CA LEU A 313 17.15 -10.95 14.92
C LEU A 313 17.54 -12.42 15.10
N ASP A 314 16.64 -13.34 14.75
CA ASP A 314 16.86 -14.78 14.86
C ASP A 314 17.13 -15.45 13.50
N GLY A 315 17.20 -14.66 12.41
CA GLY A 315 17.42 -15.08 11.04
C GLY A 315 16.16 -15.61 10.35
N ILE A 316 14.99 -15.44 10.98
CA ILE A 316 13.67 -15.78 10.41
C ILE A 316 12.90 -14.49 10.18
N GLN A 317 12.32 -14.34 9.01
CA GLN A 317 11.53 -13.16 8.68
C GLN A 317 10.21 -13.19 9.47
N ASP A 318 9.94 -12.12 10.22
CA ASP A 318 8.71 -11.91 10.97
C ASP A 318 7.67 -11.14 10.14
N ILE A 319 6.42 -11.12 10.61
CA ILE A 319 5.29 -10.51 9.91
C ILE A 319 4.74 -9.36 10.74
N VAL A 320 4.82 -8.15 10.20
CA VAL A 320 4.19 -6.95 10.79
C VAL A 320 2.91 -6.64 10.03
N VAL A 321 1.78 -6.65 10.70
CA VAL A 321 0.48 -6.44 10.05
C VAL A 321 -0.39 -5.43 10.79
N SER A 322 -1.05 -4.56 10.03
CA SER A 322 -2.15 -3.72 10.50
C SER A 322 -3.48 -4.35 10.09
N SER A 323 -4.36 -4.60 11.07
CA SER A 323 -5.75 -4.94 10.74
C SER A 323 -6.57 -3.68 10.48
N PHE A 324 -7.61 -3.81 9.66
CA PHE A 324 -8.47 -2.66 9.34
C PHE A 324 -9.19 -2.10 10.56
N ASP A 325 -9.33 -2.88 11.62
CA ASP A 325 -9.89 -2.46 12.92
C ASP A 325 -8.88 -1.79 13.86
N GLY A 326 -7.72 -1.37 13.39
CA GLY A 326 -6.78 -0.55 14.15
C GLY A 326 -5.87 -1.31 15.11
N ARG A 327 -5.61 -2.62 14.88
CA ARG A 327 -4.56 -3.36 15.59
C ARG A 327 -3.27 -3.37 14.79
N LEU A 328 -2.14 -3.18 15.44
CA LEU A 328 -0.80 -3.46 14.91
C LEU A 328 -0.23 -4.67 15.62
N ILE A 329 0.25 -5.65 14.87
CA ILE A 329 0.66 -6.95 15.41
C ILE A 329 1.98 -7.37 14.78
N LEU A 330 2.94 -7.77 15.63
CA LEU A 330 4.14 -8.49 15.21
C LEU A 330 3.96 -9.98 15.49
N VAL A 331 4.20 -10.77 14.47
CA VAL A 331 4.07 -12.23 14.48
C VAL A 331 5.43 -12.85 14.18
N ASP A 332 5.88 -13.76 15.06
CA ASP A 332 7.08 -14.58 14.88
C ASP A 332 6.91 -15.51 13.66
N GLY A 333 7.76 -15.34 12.67
CA GLY A 333 7.71 -16.12 11.42
C GLY A 333 8.01 -17.59 11.58
N ARG A 334 8.62 -18.01 12.69
CA ARG A 334 8.94 -19.42 12.96
C ARG A 334 7.73 -20.27 13.29
N ASN A 335 6.73 -19.68 13.96
CA ASN A 335 5.66 -20.47 14.58
C ASN A 335 4.30 -19.74 14.63
N TYR A 336 4.23 -18.54 14.06
CA TYR A 336 3.05 -17.66 14.02
C TYR A 336 2.53 -17.23 15.41
N THR A 337 3.39 -17.21 16.43
CA THR A 337 3.01 -16.62 17.73
C THR A 337 3.11 -15.10 17.69
N HIS A 338 2.16 -14.43 18.33
CA HIS A 338 2.23 -12.99 18.46
C HIS A 338 3.34 -12.62 19.46
N ILE A 339 4.31 -11.82 19.02
CA ILE A 339 5.39 -11.30 19.86
C ILE A 339 4.85 -10.13 20.67
N TRP A 340 4.24 -9.17 19.98
CA TRP A 340 3.50 -8.08 20.60
C TRP A 340 2.28 -7.71 19.73
N ALA A 341 1.30 -7.05 20.35
CA ALA A 341 0.12 -6.53 19.68
C ALA A 341 -0.35 -5.24 20.37
N ILE A 342 -0.67 -4.25 19.58
CA ILE A 342 -1.13 -2.93 20.04
C ILE A 342 -2.55 -2.70 19.48
N ASP A 343 -3.48 -2.39 20.37
CA ASP A 343 -4.80 -1.87 19.99
C ASP A 343 -4.71 -0.33 19.96
N MET A 344 -4.62 0.23 18.76
CA MET A 344 -4.44 1.66 18.56
C MET A 344 -5.65 2.48 19.06
N HIS A 345 -6.83 1.89 19.17
CA HIS A 345 -7.97 2.56 19.82
C HIS A 345 -7.72 2.90 21.29
N GLN A 346 -6.89 2.09 21.97
CA GLN A 346 -6.53 2.38 23.38
C GLN A 346 -5.49 3.50 23.50
N VAL A 347 -4.76 3.74 22.42
CA VAL A 347 -3.69 4.76 22.36
C VAL A 347 -4.26 6.10 21.91
N VAL A 348 -5.06 6.11 20.86
CA VAL A 348 -5.69 7.30 20.32
C VAL A 348 -6.79 7.76 21.25
N GLU A 349 -6.67 8.98 21.80
CA GLU A 349 -7.66 9.63 22.68
C GLU A 349 -8.12 8.77 23.87
N ASN A 350 -7.26 7.91 24.42
CA ASN A 350 -7.58 7.01 25.54
C ASN A 350 -8.85 6.16 25.28
N GLY A 351 -9.06 5.69 24.05
CA GLY A 351 -10.20 4.85 23.68
C GLY A 351 -11.51 5.61 23.37
N THR A 352 -11.45 6.92 23.16
CA THR A 352 -12.62 7.75 22.83
C THR A 352 -12.79 8.00 21.32
N ALA A 353 -11.82 7.58 20.48
CA ALA A 353 -11.92 7.71 19.03
C ALA A 353 -13.19 7.02 18.50
N SER A 354 -13.94 7.72 17.65
CA SER A 354 -15.20 7.24 17.08
C SER A 354 -15.02 6.11 16.05
N GLY A 355 -13.79 5.83 15.67
CA GLY A 355 -13.34 4.78 14.74
C GLY A 355 -11.90 5.01 14.39
N LEU A 356 -11.22 3.95 13.99
CA LEU A 356 -9.83 3.97 13.53
C LEU A 356 -9.67 2.88 12.48
N GLU A 357 -9.21 3.24 11.28
CA GLU A 357 -9.10 2.32 10.16
C GLU A 357 -7.72 2.40 9.50
N SER A 358 -7.17 1.25 9.09
CA SER A 358 -5.87 1.15 8.42
C SER A 358 -6.03 0.93 6.93
N TRP A 359 -5.72 1.95 6.13
CA TRP A 359 -5.69 1.87 4.68
C TRP A 359 -4.29 1.68 4.10
N ALA A 360 -3.28 1.78 4.95
CA ALA A 360 -1.88 1.75 4.58
C ALA A 360 -1.16 0.54 5.19
N SER A 361 -0.23 -0.02 4.44
CA SER A 361 0.69 -1.03 4.97
C SER A 361 1.61 -0.42 6.02
N PRO A 362 2.00 -1.18 7.06
CA PRO A 362 3.10 -0.78 7.94
C PRO A 362 4.38 -0.63 7.12
N THR A 363 5.25 0.27 7.56
CA THR A 363 6.56 0.50 6.97
C THR A 363 7.63 0.14 7.99
N VAL A 364 8.66 -0.52 7.54
CA VAL A 364 9.79 -0.94 8.38
C VAL A 364 11.03 -0.14 8.01
N GLY A 365 11.84 0.20 9.01
CA GLY A 365 13.09 0.94 8.83
C GLY A 365 13.92 1.00 10.09
N TYR A 366 15.18 1.39 9.97
CA TYR A 366 16.03 1.68 11.13
C TYR A 366 15.80 3.11 11.59
N PHE A 367 14.74 3.33 12.35
CA PHE A 367 14.33 4.66 12.83
C PHE A 367 14.96 5.01 14.18
N THR A 368 15.52 4.04 14.91
CA THR A 368 16.26 4.24 16.15
C THR A 368 17.74 3.93 16.00
N SER A 369 18.51 3.95 17.10
CA SER A 369 19.95 3.75 17.06
C SER A 369 20.39 2.28 17.15
N ASP A 370 19.48 1.36 17.37
CA ASP A 370 19.83 -0.04 17.53
C ASP A 370 19.76 -0.80 16.19
N SER A 371 20.00 -2.10 16.21
CA SER A 371 20.02 -2.95 15.03
C SER A 371 18.72 -3.67 14.76
N VAL A 372 17.67 -3.40 15.54
CA VAL A 372 16.34 -3.97 15.30
C VAL A 372 15.57 -3.00 14.41
N PRO A 373 15.04 -3.42 13.27
CA PRO A 373 14.17 -2.55 12.49
C PRO A 373 12.93 -2.15 13.30
N ASP A 374 12.54 -0.89 13.18
CA ASP A 374 11.34 -0.33 13.83
C ASP A 374 10.17 -0.27 12.85
N VAL A 375 8.98 0.02 13.36
CA VAL A 375 7.75 0.05 12.58
C VAL A 375 7.12 1.44 12.60
N PHE A 376 6.79 1.98 11.44
CA PHE A 376 5.99 3.19 11.32
C PHE A 376 4.63 2.89 10.70
N VAL A 377 3.56 3.45 11.29
CA VAL A 377 2.19 3.20 10.86
C VAL A 377 1.37 4.48 10.83
N ASN A 378 0.34 4.48 9.99
CA ASN A 378 -0.70 5.50 9.99
C ASN A 378 -2.09 4.87 9.98
N TYR A 379 -3.01 5.53 10.67
CA TYR A 379 -4.43 5.19 10.73
C TYR A 379 -5.26 6.42 10.44
N VAL A 380 -6.37 6.26 9.74
CA VAL A 380 -7.38 7.32 9.63
C VAL A 380 -8.35 7.24 10.79
N ILE A 381 -8.68 8.41 11.36
CA ILE A 381 -9.63 8.54 12.46
C ILE A 381 -11.01 8.82 11.89
N GLY A 382 -11.94 7.94 12.19
CA GLY A 382 -13.30 7.94 11.68
C GLY A 382 -13.71 6.55 11.21
N VAL A 383 -14.83 6.48 10.52
CA VAL A 383 -15.36 5.26 9.87
C VAL A 383 -15.76 5.63 8.46
N PHE A 384 -15.38 4.82 7.49
CA PHE A 384 -15.72 5.04 6.08
C PHE A 384 -17.19 5.39 5.88
N PRO A 385 -17.52 6.40 5.10
CA PRO A 385 -16.66 7.36 4.38
C PRO A 385 -16.36 8.66 5.15
N GLN A 386 -16.55 8.69 6.46
CA GLN A 386 -16.47 9.91 7.29
C GLN A 386 -15.17 9.91 8.12
N TYR A 387 -14.11 10.44 7.53
CA TYR A 387 -12.83 10.61 8.20
C TYR A 387 -12.61 12.07 8.60
N SER A 388 -11.90 12.28 9.70
CA SER A 388 -11.62 13.62 10.24
C SER A 388 -10.14 13.96 10.26
N SER A 389 -9.27 12.97 10.40
CA SER A 389 -7.85 13.16 10.67
C SER A 389 -7.09 11.85 10.50
N SER A 390 -5.78 11.87 10.65
CA SER A 390 -4.96 10.67 10.75
C SER A 390 -4.08 10.68 11.98
N TYR A 391 -3.74 9.50 12.45
CA TYR A 391 -2.83 9.24 13.55
C TYR A 391 -1.61 8.46 13.04
N TYR A 392 -0.42 8.91 13.41
CA TYR A 392 0.84 8.24 13.13
C TYR A 392 1.46 7.70 14.40
N ALA A 393 2.19 6.62 14.28
CA ALA A 393 3.03 6.12 15.36
C ALA A 393 4.33 5.52 14.82
N LEU A 394 5.43 5.86 15.49
CA LEU A 394 6.68 5.14 15.43
C LEU A 394 6.70 4.16 16.61
N VAL A 395 6.90 2.90 16.30
CA VAL A 395 6.84 1.77 17.24
C VAL A 395 8.18 1.05 17.23
N ASP A 396 8.75 0.84 18.41
CA ASP A 396 9.94 0.02 18.59
C ASP A 396 9.69 -1.42 18.15
N GLY A 397 10.47 -1.89 17.19
CA GLY A 397 10.25 -3.20 16.58
C GLY A 397 10.45 -4.35 17.55
N ALA A 398 11.37 -4.23 18.50
CA ALA A 398 11.67 -5.27 19.46
C ALA A 398 10.58 -5.42 20.52
N THR A 399 9.98 -4.31 20.98
CA THR A 399 9.14 -4.28 22.19
C THR A 399 7.67 -3.98 21.91
N GLY A 400 7.37 -3.30 20.81
CA GLY A 400 6.03 -2.76 20.52
C GLY A 400 5.75 -1.47 21.31
N ASP A 401 6.73 -0.84 21.95
CA ASP A 401 6.53 0.42 22.63
C ASP A 401 6.38 1.56 21.61
N ILE A 402 5.41 2.45 21.83
CA ILE A 402 5.24 3.63 20.99
C ILE A 402 6.28 4.67 21.38
N LEU A 403 7.24 4.91 20.49
CA LEU A 403 8.34 5.84 20.70
C LEU A 403 7.93 7.28 20.41
N TRP A 404 7.12 7.47 19.39
CA TRP A 404 6.60 8.77 18.96
C TRP A 404 5.24 8.63 18.32
N ASN A 405 4.39 9.66 18.41
CA ASN A 405 3.11 9.70 17.73
C ASN A 405 2.64 11.12 17.49
N GLU A 406 1.81 11.29 16.47
CA GLU A 406 1.18 12.56 16.10
C GLU A 406 -0.21 12.33 15.53
N THR A 407 -1.13 13.29 15.76
CA THR A 407 -2.41 13.36 15.08
C THR A 407 -2.42 14.56 14.16
N THR A 408 -2.81 14.37 12.90
CA THR A 408 -2.89 15.43 11.89
C THR A 408 -4.32 15.64 11.43
N GLU A 409 -4.65 16.86 11.00
CA GLU A 409 -5.97 17.20 10.42
C GLU A 409 -6.15 16.67 8.98
N HIS A 410 -5.13 16.02 8.41
CA HIS A 410 -5.18 15.45 7.07
C HIS A 410 -5.52 13.96 7.12
N THR A 411 -6.19 13.47 6.09
CA THR A 411 -6.39 12.03 5.89
C THR A 411 -5.25 11.48 5.05
N ILE A 412 -4.77 10.28 5.41
CA ILE A 412 -3.65 9.63 4.72
C ILE A 412 -4.04 8.21 4.39
N PHE A 413 -4.07 7.94 3.09
CA PHE A 413 -4.36 6.62 2.53
C PHE A 413 -3.11 5.93 1.98
N THR A 414 -2.04 6.71 1.75
CA THR A 414 -0.77 6.19 1.24
C THR A 414 0.02 5.48 2.33
N SER A 415 0.75 4.44 1.97
CA SER A 415 1.73 3.85 2.88
C SER A 415 2.91 4.80 3.07
N PRO A 416 3.46 4.92 4.30
CA PRO A 416 4.71 5.63 4.53
C PRO A 416 5.88 4.95 3.80
N LEU A 417 6.94 5.70 3.51
CA LEU A 417 8.19 5.16 2.97
C LEU A 417 9.33 5.33 3.96
N SER A 418 10.37 4.50 3.83
CA SER A 418 11.54 4.47 4.71
C SER A 418 12.83 4.54 3.88
N VAL A 419 13.54 5.65 3.99
CA VAL A 419 14.78 5.93 3.22
C VAL A 419 15.67 6.88 4.03
N ASP A 420 16.96 6.60 4.15
CA ASP A 420 17.96 7.52 4.73
C ASP A 420 18.28 8.64 3.73
N LEU A 421 17.49 9.72 3.76
CA LEU A 421 17.57 10.79 2.76
C LEU A 421 18.71 11.77 3.01
N ASP A 422 19.18 11.90 4.23
CA ASP A 422 20.27 12.80 4.60
C ASP A 422 21.61 12.09 4.85
N SER A 423 21.65 10.78 4.59
CA SER A 423 22.83 9.92 4.75
C SER A 423 23.40 9.97 6.17
N ASN A 424 22.54 10.17 7.18
CA ASN A 424 22.94 10.24 8.57
C ASN A 424 23.08 8.87 9.25
N GLY A 425 22.69 7.79 8.58
CA GLY A 425 22.75 6.40 9.03
C GLY A 425 21.47 5.86 9.62
N ARG A 426 20.37 6.67 9.64
CA ARG A 426 19.02 6.24 9.98
C ARG A 426 18.07 6.50 8.83
N ASP A 427 17.08 5.65 8.74
CA ASP A 427 16.00 5.89 7.79
C ASP A 427 15.11 7.06 8.24
N ASP A 428 14.71 7.88 7.29
CA ASP A 428 13.70 8.91 7.45
C ASP A 428 12.34 8.38 6.97
N ILE A 429 11.26 9.03 7.39
CA ILE A 429 9.92 8.62 7.04
C ILE A 429 9.34 9.63 6.06
N VAL A 430 9.03 9.18 4.85
CA VAL A 430 8.37 10.02 3.84
C VAL A 430 6.86 9.79 3.90
N LEU A 431 6.12 10.89 4.07
CA LEU A 431 4.67 10.90 4.21
C LEU A 431 4.04 11.74 3.11
N VAL A 432 3.10 11.15 2.37
CA VAL A 432 2.23 11.90 1.46
C VAL A 432 0.84 11.99 2.08
N ARG A 433 0.37 13.21 2.27
CA ARG A 433 -0.90 13.54 2.92
C ARG A 433 -1.86 14.10 1.90
N GLY A 434 -3.10 13.65 1.92
CA GLY A 434 -4.17 14.21 1.11
C GLY A 434 -5.32 14.70 2.00
N ALA A 435 -6.01 15.73 1.53
CA ALA A 435 -7.26 16.16 2.15
C ALA A 435 -8.21 16.75 1.11
N GLU A 436 -9.48 16.58 1.35
CA GLU A 436 -10.54 17.15 0.56
C GLU A 436 -11.45 17.99 1.47
N GLU A 437 -11.46 19.31 1.26
CA GLU A 437 -12.27 20.24 2.01
C GLU A 437 -13.55 20.58 1.27
N TRP A 438 -14.69 20.43 1.94
CA TRP A 438 -15.97 20.90 1.43
C TRP A 438 -16.14 22.40 1.67
N ARG A 439 -16.38 23.17 0.59
CA ARG A 439 -16.65 24.59 0.64
C ARG A 439 -18.00 24.91 -0.01
N ALA A 440 -18.57 26.05 0.34
CA ALA A 440 -19.87 26.49 -0.19
C ALA A 440 -19.84 26.75 -1.72
N ASP A 441 -18.66 26.94 -2.30
CA ASP A 441 -18.39 27.22 -3.71
C ASP A 441 -17.77 26.02 -4.46
N GLY A 442 -17.70 24.85 -3.83
CA GLY A 442 -17.13 23.61 -4.35
C GLY A 442 -16.19 22.94 -3.34
N SER A 443 -15.56 21.81 -3.74
CA SER A 443 -14.54 21.17 -2.94
C SER A 443 -13.15 21.69 -3.33
N LEU A 444 -12.24 21.70 -2.36
CA LEU A 444 -10.81 21.88 -2.59
C LEU A 444 -10.09 20.64 -2.13
N SER A 445 -9.43 19.97 -3.06
CA SER A 445 -8.52 18.88 -2.75
C SER A 445 -7.08 19.38 -2.76
N TYR A 446 -6.29 18.92 -1.82
CA TYR A 446 -4.85 19.22 -1.77
C TYR A 446 -4.07 18.03 -1.24
N ASN A 447 -2.79 18.02 -1.57
CA ASN A 447 -1.84 17.05 -1.05
C ASN A 447 -0.53 17.74 -0.67
N SER A 448 0.17 17.13 0.25
CA SER A 448 1.51 17.57 0.65
C SER A 448 2.39 16.35 0.90
N ALA A 449 3.66 16.46 0.59
CA ALA A 449 4.65 15.51 1.05
C ALA A 449 5.57 16.15 2.08
N SER A 450 5.99 15.37 3.03
CA SER A 450 6.98 15.75 4.02
C SER A 450 7.84 14.57 4.40
N VAL A 451 9.05 14.87 4.85
CA VAL A 451 9.96 13.93 5.49
C VAL A 451 9.92 14.19 7.00
N LEU A 452 9.73 13.13 7.78
CA LEU A 452 10.00 13.15 9.21
C LEU A 452 11.41 12.62 9.41
N GLU A 453 12.34 13.53 9.71
CA GLU A 453 13.73 13.21 9.98
C GLU A 453 13.82 12.56 11.36
N THR A 454 14.23 11.29 11.42
CA THR A 454 14.08 10.47 12.63
C THR A 454 15.10 10.77 13.71
N CYS A 455 16.23 11.38 13.37
CA CYS A 455 17.22 11.79 14.36
C CYS A 455 16.77 12.97 15.21
N SER A 456 16.02 13.90 14.65
CA SER A 456 15.52 15.10 15.33
C SER A 456 14.03 15.11 15.56
N MET A 457 13.30 14.22 14.90
CA MET A 457 11.83 14.19 14.81
C MET A 457 11.24 15.50 14.23
N ASN A 458 12.01 16.17 13.39
CA ASN A 458 11.54 17.35 12.66
C ASN A 458 10.87 16.97 11.36
N SER A 459 9.76 17.60 11.05
CA SER A 459 9.09 17.44 9.75
C SER A 459 9.54 18.52 8.78
N ILE A 460 10.03 18.08 7.61
CA ILE A 460 10.48 18.93 6.52
C ILE A 460 9.49 18.79 5.36
N SER A 461 8.94 19.91 4.90
CA SER A 461 7.99 19.90 3.77
C SER A 461 8.74 19.74 2.45
N LEU A 462 8.34 18.74 1.64
CA LEU A 462 8.83 18.57 0.27
C LEU A 462 8.00 19.40 -0.70
N TYR A 463 6.70 19.32 -0.63
CA TYR A 463 5.79 20.11 -1.46
C TYR A 463 4.40 20.26 -0.83
N ASN A 464 3.65 21.22 -1.36
CA ASN A 464 2.21 21.37 -1.12
C ASN A 464 1.54 21.70 -2.47
N ARG A 465 0.58 20.88 -2.90
CA ARG A 465 -0.04 20.93 -4.23
C ARG A 465 -1.55 20.80 -4.15
N THR A 466 -2.22 21.11 -5.25
CA THR A 466 -3.65 20.80 -5.45
C THR A 466 -3.84 19.36 -5.88
N ASN A 467 -5.07 18.87 -5.81
CA ASN A 467 -5.51 17.48 -6.03
C ASN A 467 -5.21 16.53 -4.86
N LEU A 468 -5.75 15.34 -4.92
CA LEU A 468 -5.66 14.32 -3.86
C LEU A 468 -4.59 13.29 -4.25
N SER A 469 -3.79 12.83 -3.30
CA SER A 469 -2.91 11.68 -3.47
C SER A 469 -3.47 10.48 -2.72
N ILE A 470 -3.57 9.35 -3.41
CA ILE A 470 -4.08 8.08 -2.86
C ILE A 470 -3.04 6.98 -3.06
N GLY A 471 -2.41 6.91 -4.24
CA GLY A 471 -1.31 5.99 -4.50
C GLY A 471 -0.08 6.30 -3.64
N THR A 472 0.54 5.26 -3.09
CA THR A 472 1.81 5.35 -2.39
C THR A 472 2.89 5.82 -3.37
N PRO A 473 3.72 6.82 -3.04
CA PRO A 473 4.77 7.26 -3.94
C PRO A 473 5.86 6.20 -4.15
N LEU A 474 6.69 6.42 -5.16
CA LEU A 474 7.92 5.66 -5.40
C LEU A 474 9.12 6.56 -5.11
N ILE A 475 10.12 6.05 -4.39
CA ILE A 475 11.45 6.64 -4.24
C ILE A 475 12.49 5.62 -4.70
N ALA A 476 13.29 6.01 -5.67
CA ALA A 476 14.37 5.22 -6.23
C ALA A 476 15.41 6.12 -6.91
N ASP A 477 16.60 5.62 -7.19
CA ASP A 477 17.54 6.19 -8.16
C ASP A 477 17.08 5.74 -9.55
N LEU A 478 16.23 6.54 -10.19
CA LEU A 478 15.55 6.16 -11.43
C LEU A 478 16.47 6.22 -12.66
N ASP A 479 17.44 7.12 -12.66
CA ASP A 479 18.34 7.34 -13.80
C ASP A 479 19.80 6.93 -13.53
N MET A 480 20.02 6.27 -12.38
CA MET A 480 21.32 5.73 -11.97
C MET A 480 22.43 6.78 -11.92
N ASP A 481 22.08 8.03 -11.58
CA ASP A 481 23.03 9.13 -11.45
C ASP A 481 23.64 9.24 -10.04
N GLY A 482 23.07 8.48 -9.09
CA GLY A 482 23.49 8.40 -7.70
C GLY A 482 22.74 9.34 -6.76
N ASP A 483 21.74 10.03 -7.24
CA ASP A 483 20.79 10.79 -6.43
C ASP A 483 19.40 10.11 -6.47
N LEU A 484 18.53 10.45 -5.55
CA LEU A 484 17.19 9.85 -5.44
C LEU A 484 16.12 10.71 -6.11
N GLU A 485 15.18 10.05 -6.74
CA GLU A 485 13.96 10.63 -7.26
C GLU A 485 12.74 10.16 -6.50
N MET A 486 11.72 11.00 -6.51
CA MET A 486 10.38 10.68 -6.03
C MET A 486 9.36 10.82 -7.14
N VAL A 487 8.57 9.78 -7.35
CA VAL A 487 7.42 9.79 -8.27
C VAL A 487 6.14 9.78 -7.46
N THR A 488 5.27 10.76 -7.73
CA THR A 488 3.98 10.90 -7.05
C THR A 488 2.82 10.90 -8.04
N THR A 489 1.74 10.24 -7.66
CA THR A 489 0.47 10.27 -8.35
C THR A 489 -0.50 11.20 -7.63
N THR A 490 -1.25 12.00 -8.38
CA THR A 490 -2.37 12.77 -7.84
C THR A 490 -3.60 12.62 -8.72
N THR A 491 -4.77 12.70 -8.11
CA THR A 491 -6.05 12.67 -8.79
C THR A 491 -6.92 13.83 -8.35
N THR A 492 -7.84 14.24 -9.21
CA THR A 492 -8.89 15.18 -8.78
C THR A 492 -9.71 14.54 -7.68
N GLY A 493 -10.13 15.35 -6.68
CA GLY A 493 -10.96 14.85 -5.59
C GLY A 493 -12.29 14.25 -6.07
N TYR A 494 -12.86 13.37 -5.27
CA TYR A 494 -14.13 12.68 -5.55
C TYR A 494 -15.29 13.64 -5.82
N LEU A 495 -15.17 14.88 -5.36
CA LEU A 495 -16.19 15.91 -5.47
C LEU A 495 -15.98 16.85 -6.66
N SER A 496 -14.91 16.64 -7.42
CA SER A 496 -14.62 17.44 -8.61
C SER A 496 -15.58 17.09 -9.75
N GLU A 497 -16.09 18.11 -10.45
CA GLU A 497 -16.87 17.92 -11.69
C GLU A 497 -15.98 17.50 -12.89
N THR A 498 -14.66 17.64 -12.76
CA THR A 498 -13.69 17.25 -13.79
C THR A 498 -12.80 16.15 -13.26
N GLU A 499 -12.63 15.11 -14.03
CA GLU A 499 -11.67 14.05 -13.75
C GLU A 499 -10.32 14.39 -14.37
N GLY A 500 -9.24 13.98 -13.67
CA GLY A 500 -7.89 14.18 -14.16
C GLY A 500 -6.86 13.67 -13.17
N TRP A 501 -5.72 13.26 -13.69
CA TRP A 501 -4.57 12.83 -12.91
C TRP A 501 -3.31 13.58 -13.28
N THR A 502 -2.36 13.59 -12.34
CA THR A 502 -0.97 13.98 -12.62
C THR A 502 -0.03 12.93 -12.09
N LEU A 503 1.02 12.67 -12.85
CA LEU A 503 2.18 11.89 -12.46
C LEU A 503 3.39 12.82 -12.49
N THR A 504 4.13 12.92 -11.40
CA THR A 504 5.23 13.88 -11.28
C THR A 504 6.49 13.20 -10.78
N ARG A 505 7.60 13.35 -11.51
CA ARG A 505 8.96 13.04 -11.04
C ARG A 505 9.60 14.28 -10.46
N MET A 506 10.21 14.12 -9.30
CA MET A 506 10.99 15.15 -8.60
C MET A 506 12.34 14.58 -8.20
N ASP A 507 13.40 15.35 -8.40
CA ASP A 507 14.70 15.04 -7.83
C ASP A 507 14.74 15.49 -6.36
N LEU A 508 15.20 14.63 -5.49
CA LEU A 508 15.27 14.91 -4.05
C LEU A 508 16.59 15.55 -3.63
N ASN A 509 17.57 15.65 -4.54
CA ASN A 509 18.94 16.12 -4.25
C ASN A 509 19.56 15.38 -3.04
N ALA A 510 19.16 14.13 -2.85
CA ALA A 510 19.61 13.25 -1.80
C ALA A 510 20.39 12.11 -2.46
N SER A 511 21.62 11.88 -2.02
CA SER A 511 22.43 10.78 -2.59
C SER A 511 21.82 9.42 -2.26
N THR A 512 21.88 8.50 -3.23
CA THR A 512 21.41 7.13 -3.05
C THR A 512 22.10 6.49 -1.85
N PRO A 513 21.37 6.09 -0.80
CA PRO A 513 21.93 5.39 0.34
C PRO A 513 22.41 4.00 -0.07
N SER A 514 23.12 3.31 0.82
CA SER A 514 23.56 1.92 0.56
C SER A 514 22.39 0.96 0.34
N ARG A 515 21.20 1.32 0.84
CA ARG A 515 19.94 0.62 0.63
C ARG A 515 18.76 1.59 0.64
N ILE A 516 17.68 1.22 -0.01
CA ILE A 516 16.35 1.82 0.13
C ILE A 516 15.47 0.75 0.78
N GLY A 517 15.21 0.87 2.08
CA GLY A 517 14.53 -0.16 2.87
C GLY A 517 13.08 -0.37 2.44
N TRP A 518 12.36 0.74 2.20
CA TRP A 518 10.95 0.71 1.82
C TRP A 518 10.60 1.90 0.92
N GLY A 519 10.91 1.79 -0.38
CA GLY A 519 10.81 2.89 -1.35
C GLY A 519 9.49 2.98 -2.12
N ALA A 520 8.55 2.03 -1.98
CA ALA A 520 7.31 1.98 -2.76
C ALA A 520 6.19 1.25 -2.03
N TYR A 521 5.02 1.14 -2.67
CA TYR A 521 3.96 0.23 -2.23
C TYR A 521 4.45 -1.21 -2.24
N MET A 522 4.26 -1.92 -1.14
CA MET A 522 4.80 -3.26 -0.91
C MET A 522 6.34 -3.32 -0.89
N GLY A 523 7.02 -2.23 -0.45
CA GLY A 523 8.48 -2.19 -0.30
C GLY A 523 9.23 -1.89 -1.60
N SER A 524 10.56 -1.80 -1.52
CA SER A 524 11.42 -1.42 -2.65
C SER A 524 11.48 -2.47 -3.77
N GLN A 525 11.13 -3.73 -3.47
CA GLN A 525 11.05 -4.82 -4.44
C GLN A 525 9.60 -5.24 -4.74
N TYR A 526 8.62 -4.47 -4.30
CA TYR A 526 7.18 -4.70 -4.55
C TYR A 526 6.66 -6.05 -4.03
N ASN A 527 7.29 -6.62 -3.00
CA ASN A 527 7.02 -7.96 -2.48
C ASN A 527 6.79 -8.02 -0.96
N GLY A 528 6.67 -6.87 -0.31
CA GLY A 528 6.46 -6.78 1.14
C GLY A 528 7.70 -7.01 1.99
N LEU A 529 8.87 -7.27 1.39
CA LEU A 529 10.10 -7.55 2.11
C LEU A 529 10.88 -6.26 2.38
N PHE A 530 11.25 -6.05 3.63
CA PHE A 530 12.20 -5.01 4.01
C PHE A 530 13.62 -5.39 3.58
N LEU A 531 14.27 -4.48 2.91
CA LEU A 531 15.68 -4.65 2.51
C LEU A 531 16.60 -4.19 3.64
N ASP A 532 17.35 -5.14 4.21
CA ASP A 532 18.35 -4.90 5.25
C ASP A 532 19.72 -4.49 4.66
#